data_7d4a58f1029016620c17f667980d8f2a
#
_entry.id   7d4a58f1029016620c17f667980d8f2a
#
_cell.length_a   1.000
_cell.length_b   1.000
_cell.length_c   1.000
_cell.angle_alpha   90.00
_cell.angle_beta   90.00
_cell.angle_gamma   90.00
#
_symmetry.space_group_name_H-M   'P 1'
#
loop_
_entity.id
_entity.type
_entity.pdbx_description
1 polymer ?
#
loop_
_entity_poly.entity_id
_entity_poly.type
_entity_poly.pdbx_seq_one_letter_code
_entity_poly.pdbx_strand_id
1 'polypeptide(L)'
;ESTFAAIPAGIVTGAASNSCFVYGSEFPKGSNGMEGAIEPVVTRFFNSPIILKDNYELSGSDTAQIGWIEVATEDGTSGFLWYLKSEAETRLRFQDYLEMAMVEGELMTGTIPFGGNFGPAGATQNIKGTEGLFAAIEARGNVYSGFAGAAAPGSGALGDFDEILKQLDKQGAIEENMLFLSRQTALDFDDMLAAVNGAYASTQSASYGLFDNEAEMALNFGFSGFRRGSYDFYKTDWKYLNDATTRGLDKAIDGVMIPAGTSTVYDQMLGSNIRRPFLHVRYRASETEDRRFKAWITGSVGGAYTTDLDTMRVNFLSERCLVTQAANNFVLFKGA
;
A
#
# COMPACT_ATOMS: atom_id res chain seq x y z
N GLU A 1 -38.02 -27.22 -1.88
CA GLU A 1 -39.10 -28.20 -1.56
C GLU A 1 -38.52 -29.53 -1.22
N SER A 2 -39.05 -30.13 -0.33
CA SER A 2 -38.88 -31.38 0.38
C SER A 2 -37.86 -31.32 1.50
N THR A 3 -38.19 -30.58 2.37
CA THR A 3 -37.68 -30.55 3.73
C THR A 3 -37.81 -31.87 4.48
N PHE A 4 -38.34 -32.88 3.86
CA PHE A 4 -38.58 -34.20 4.48
C PHE A 4 -37.70 -35.32 3.94
N ALA A 5 -36.82 -35.05 2.98
CA ALA A 5 -35.84 -36.06 2.53
C ALA A 5 -34.65 -36.04 3.52
N ALA A 6 -34.40 -37.16 4.15
CA ALA A 6 -33.19 -37.32 4.99
C ALA A 6 -31.93 -37.10 4.14
N ILE A 7 -31.00 -36.34 4.65
CA ILE A 7 -29.71 -36.19 3.99
C ILE A 7 -29.05 -37.57 3.89
N PRO A 8 -28.60 -37.97 2.70
CA PRO A 8 -27.99 -39.29 2.52
C PRO A 8 -26.79 -39.46 3.49
N ALA A 9 -26.74 -40.62 4.15
CA ALA A 9 -25.69 -40.89 5.15
C ALA A 9 -24.26 -40.71 4.57
N GLY A 10 -24.05 -40.97 3.29
CA GLY A 10 -22.76 -40.76 2.63
C GLY A 10 -22.31 -39.32 2.54
N ILE A 11 -23.21 -38.34 2.67
CA ILE A 11 -22.85 -36.92 2.71
C ILE A 11 -22.40 -36.51 4.13
N VAL A 12 -23.01 -37.14 5.15
CA VAL A 12 -22.73 -36.79 6.57
C VAL A 12 -21.52 -37.55 7.12
N THR A 13 -21.23 -38.74 6.60
CA THR A 13 -20.13 -39.60 7.11
C THR A 13 -18.83 -39.51 6.32
N GLY A 14 -18.80 -38.70 5.26
CA GLY A 14 -17.56 -38.45 4.51
C GLY A 14 -16.57 -37.61 5.33
N ALA A 15 -15.27 -37.91 5.21
CA ALA A 15 -14.18 -37.13 5.86
C ALA A 15 -14.03 -35.71 5.32
N ALA A 16 -14.80 -35.31 4.34
CA ALA A 16 -14.83 -33.98 3.76
C ALA A 16 -15.83 -33.07 4.50
N SER A 17 -15.42 -31.88 4.86
CA SER A 17 -16.33 -30.86 5.39
C SER A 17 -17.38 -30.49 4.34
N ASN A 18 -18.64 -30.64 4.66
CA ASN A 18 -19.74 -30.24 3.79
C ASN A 18 -19.98 -28.73 3.99
N SER A 19 -19.87 -27.97 2.90
CA SER A 19 -20.22 -26.55 2.91
C SER A 19 -21.72 -26.41 2.70
N CYS A 20 -22.41 -25.78 3.65
CA CYS A 20 -23.83 -25.47 3.55
C CYS A 20 -24.03 -23.97 3.42
N PHE A 21 -24.87 -23.57 2.48
CA PHE A 21 -25.30 -22.18 2.33
C PHE A 21 -26.75 -22.04 2.80
N VAL A 22 -26.97 -21.14 3.77
CA VAL A 22 -28.30 -20.82 4.28
C VAL A 22 -28.83 -19.62 3.51
N TYR A 23 -29.84 -19.82 2.69
CA TYR A 23 -30.45 -18.75 1.87
C TYR A 23 -31.77 -18.22 2.42
N GLY A 24 -32.29 -18.79 3.51
CA GLY A 24 -33.47 -18.34 4.19
C GLY A 24 -34.18 -19.48 4.94
N SER A 25 -35.27 -19.13 5.60
CA SER A 25 -36.18 -20.08 6.26
C SER A 25 -37.62 -19.73 5.92
N GLU A 26 -38.45 -20.76 5.75
CA GLU A 26 -39.87 -20.61 5.49
C GLU A 26 -40.64 -20.81 6.79
N PHE A 27 -41.59 -19.92 7.06
CA PHE A 27 -42.43 -19.97 8.25
C PHE A 27 -43.87 -20.23 7.89
N PRO A 28 -44.57 -21.10 8.61
CA PRO A 28 -46.00 -21.34 8.40
C PRO A 28 -46.83 -20.14 8.91
N LYS A 29 -48.08 -20.05 8.44
CA LYS A 29 -49.03 -19.02 8.87
C LYS A 29 -49.21 -19.06 10.40
N GLY A 30 -49.04 -17.89 11.05
CA GLY A 30 -49.22 -17.76 12.50
C GLY A 30 -48.00 -18.20 13.35
N SER A 31 -46.88 -18.47 12.71
CA SER A 31 -45.62 -18.73 13.44
C SER A 31 -45.00 -17.45 14.01
N ASN A 32 -44.23 -17.62 15.06
CA ASN A 32 -43.38 -16.54 15.61
C ASN A 32 -42.28 -16.15 14.63
N GLY A 33 -41.69 -14.96 14.83
CA GLY A 33 -40.54 -14.53 14.04
C GLY A 33 -39.31 -15.44 14.24
N MET A 34 -38.30 -15.23 13.41
CA MET A 34 -37.04 -15.97 13.48
C MET A 34 -36.34 -15.73 14.83
N GLU A 35 -35.97 -16.80 15.52
CA GLU A 35 -35.11 -16.76 16.70
C GLU A 35 -33.67 -17.11 16.30
N GLY A 36 -32.67 -16.38 16.79
CA GLY A 36 -31.26 -16.63 16.51
C GLY A 36 -30.78 -16.04 15.18
N ALA A 37 -30.86 -14.74 15.04
CA ALA A 37 -30.28 -14.03 13.88
C ALA A 37 -28.75 -14.20 13.82
N ILE A 38 -28.23 -14.32 12.60
CA ILE A 38 -26.78 -14.30 12.38
C ILE A 38 -26.29 -12.85 12.56
N GLU A 39 -25.49 -12.61 13.57
CA GLU A 39 -24.87 -11.31 13.78
C GLU A 39 -23.56 -11.19 12.99
N PRO A 40 -23.37 -10.14 12.21
CA PRO A 40 -22.11 -9.91 11.51
C PRO A 40 -21.00 -9.62 12.53
N VAL A 41 -19.91 -10.38 12.46
CA VAL A 41 -18.74 -10.20 13.32
C VAL A 41 -17.72 -9.32 12.61
N VAL A 42 -17.36 -8.20 13.22
CA VAL A 42 -16.33 -7.29 12.73
C VAL A 42 -15.00 -7.63 13.39
N THR A 43 -14.01 -8.00 12.60
CA THR A 43 -12.64 -8.23 13.08
C THR A 43 -11.87 -6.90 13.07
N ARG A 44 -11.24 -6.58 14.19
CA ARG A 44 -10.44 -5.36 14.37
C ARG A 44 -8.96 -5.71 14.38
N PHE A 45 -8.20 -4.94 13.63
CA PHE A 45 -6.74 -4.99 13.64
C PHE A 45 -6.19 -3.65 14.10
N PHE A 46 -5.02 -3.68 14.72
CA PHE A 46 -4.39 -2.49 15.30
C PHE A 46 -3.01 -2.29 14.68
N ASN A 47 -2.71 -1.05 14.33
CA ASN A 47 -1.38 -0.65 13.92
C ASN A 47 -0.85 0.44 14.88
N SER A 48 0.47 0.54 15.02
CA SER A 48 1.12 1.50 15.91
C SER A 48 1.78 2.62 15.09
N PRO A 49 1.62 3.89 15.49
CA PRO A 49 2.35 4.97 14.86
C PRO A 49 3.84 4.90 15.21
N ILE A 50 4.68 5.26 14.25
CA ILE A 50 6.11 5.41 14.44
C ILE A 50 6.52 6.88 14.34
N ILE A 51 7.61 7.21 15.04
CA ILE A 51 8.25 8.52 14.98
C ILE A 51 9.54 8.36 14.18
N LEU A 52 9.58 9.01 13.04
CA LEU A 52 10.78 9.10 12.21
C LEU A 52 11.40 10.47 12.35
N LYS A 53 12.74 10.51 12.42
CA LYS A 53 13.52 11.73 12.54
C LYS A 53 14.73 11.65 11.63
N ASP A 54 15.08 12.78 11.04
CA ASP A 54 16.36 12.98 10.34
C ASP A 54 16.85 14.38 10.64
N ASN A 55 18.14 14.63 10.44
CA ASN A 55 18.71 15.96 10.61
C ASN A 55 19.82 16.20 9.61
N TYR A 56 20.02 17.47 9.31
CA TYR A 56 21.17 17.99 8.61
C TYR A 56 21.92 18.95 9.55
N GLU A 57 23.20 18.73 9.75
CA GLU A 57 24.03 19.53 10.65
C GLU A 57 25.18 20.17 9.89
N LEU A 58 25.39 21.45 10.17
CA LEU A 58 26.41 22.28 9.56
C LEU A 58 27.15 23.05 10.65
N SER A 59 28.50 23.10 10.57
CA SER A 59 29.30 23.88 11.52
C SER A 59 29.12 25.37 11.27
N GLY A 60 29.29 26.19 12.34
CA GLY A 60 29.24 27.65 12.23
C GLY A 60 30.30 28.19 11.29
N SER A 61 31.50 27.59 11.30
CA SER A 61 32.59 27.94 10.40
C SER A 61 32.25 27.73 8.92
N ASP A 62 31.59 26.61 8.60
CA ASP A 62 31.17 26.32 7.23
C ASP A 62 30.01 27.21 6.77
N THR A 63 29.15 27.60 7.70
CA THR A 63 28.05 28.55 7.42
C THR A 63 28.58 29.93 7.08
N ALA A 64 29.73 30.33 7.66
CA ALA A 64 30.36 31.61 7.42
C ALA A 64 31.18 31.64 6.12
N GLN A 65 31.39 30.50 5.46
CA GLN A 65 32.13 30.48 4.20
C GLN A 65 31.32 31.12 3.08
N ILE A 66 31.97 31.99 2.33
CA ILE A 66 31.38 32.58 1.12
C ILE A 66 31.41 31.53 0.01
N GLY A 67 30.25 31.07 -0.41
CA GLY A 67 30.14 30.16 -1.55
C GLY A 67 30.44 30.87 -2.87
N TRP A 68 30.97 30.13 -3.82
CA TRP A 68 31.31 30.65 -5.15
C TRP A 68 30.08 30.94 -6.03
N ILE A 69 28.95 30.31 -5.74
CA ILE A 69 27.74 30.41 -6.53
C ILE A 69 26.57 30.69 -5.61
N GLU A 70 26.02 31.88 -5.71
CA GLU A 70 24.75 32.26 -5.11
C GLU A 70 23.65 31.95 -6.09
N VAL A 71 22.62 31.23 -5.64
CA VAL A 71 21.46 30.85 -6.44
C VAL A 71 20.21 31.39 -5.76
N ALA A 72 19.41 32.10 -6.54
CA ALA A 72 18.04 32.42 -6.15
C ALA A 72 17.12 31.31 -6.67
N THR A 73 16.32 30.72 -5.79
CA THR A 73 15.26 29.78 -6.18
C THR A 73 14.06 30.55 -6.73
N GLU A 74 13.20 29.88 -7.52
CA GLU A 74 11.97 30.48 -8.06
C GLU A 74 11.07 31.09 -6.99
N ASP A 75 11.16 30.59 -5.75
CA ASP A 75 10.45 31.11 -4.57
C ASP A 75 11.07 32.36 -3.96
N GLY A 76 12.12 32.92 -4.58
CA GLY A 76 12.78 34.13 -4.12
C GLY A 76 13.75 33.95 -2.95
N THR A 77 14.03 32.71 -2.54
CA THR A 77 15.03 32.42 -1.51
C THR A 77 16.40 32.41 -2.15
N SER A 78 17.28 33.28 -1.71
CA SER A 78 18.70 33.28 -2.13
C SER A 78 19.55 32.52 -1.13
N GLY A 79 20.53 31.79 -1.61
CA GLY A 79 21.48 31.06 -0.77
C GLY A 79 22.58 30.41 -1.60
N PHE A 80 23.56 29.84 -0.89
CA PHE A 80 24.66 29.17 -1.57
C PHE A 80 24.25 27.77 -2.06
N LEU A 81 24.57 27.46 -3.30
CA LEU A 81 24.14 26.25 -4.00
C LEU A 81 24.38 24.95 -3.21
N TRP A 82 25.54 24.79 -2.60
CA TRP A 82 25.88 23.58 -1.86
C TRP A 82 25.01 23.37 -0.62
N TYR A 83 24.70 24.45 0.12
CA TYR A 83 23.82 24.36 1.29
C TYR A 83 22.40 24.01 0.92
N LEU A 84 21.82 24.73 -0.02
CA LEU A 84 20.47 24.49 -0.51
C LEU A 84 20.31 23.07 -1.07
N LYS A 85 21.32 22.59 -1.79
CA LYS A 85 21.33 21.24 -2.32
C LYS A 85 21.35 20.20 -1.21
N SER A 86 22.23 20.34 -0.22
CA SER A 86 22.37 19.38 0.87
C SER A 86 21.12 19.31 1.76
N GLU A 87 20.50 20.46 2.03
CA GLU A 87 19.22 20.50 2.76
C GLU A 87 18.11 19.84 1.96
N ALA A 88 18.00 20.15 0.67
CA ALA A 88 17.01 19.55 -0.22
C ALA A 88 17.19 18.03 -0.35
N GLU A 89 18.42 17.54 -0.48
CA GLU A 89 18.73 16.11 -0.52
C GLU A 89 18.34 15.41 0.79
N THR A 90 18.63 16.02 1.94
CA THR A 90 18.24 15.48 3.24
C THR A 90 16.73 15.41 3.40
N ARG A 91 16.02 16.44 2.94
CA ARG A 91 14.57 16.46 2.95
C ARG A 91 13.96 15.38 2.06
N LEU A 92 14.49 15.18 0.85
CA LEU A 92 14.05 14.11 -0.06
C LEU A 92 14.32 12.74 0.56
N ARG A 93 15.52 12.50 1.08
CA ARG A 93 15.87 11.26 1.77
C ARG A 93 14.93 10.98 2.95
N PHE A 94 14.58 11.99 3.72
CA PHE A 94 13.62 11.83 4.81
C PHE A 94 12.23 11.46 4.29
N GLN A 95 11.78 12.02 3.15
CA GLN A 95 10.52 11.63 2.51
C GLN A 95 10.56 10.17 2.05
N ASP A 96 11.67 9.73 1.46
CA ASP A 96 11.85 8.32 1.08
C ASP A 96 11.78 7.39 2.29
N TYR A 97 12.41 7.74 3.41
CA TYR A 97 12.30 6.96 4.66
C TYR A 97 10.86 6.87 5.17
N LEU A 98 10.09 7.95 5.03
CA LEU A 98 8.68 7.95 5.43
C LEU A 98 7.84 7.02 4.55
N GLU A 99 8.08 7.00 3.25
CA GLU A 99 7.37 6.12 2.33
C GLU A 99 7.78 4.66 2.53
N MET A 100 9.08 4.39 2.62
CA MET A 100 9.59 3.04 2.85
C MET A 100 9.06 2.43 4.13
N ALA A 101 9.00 3.19 5.21
CA ALA A 101 8.45 2.72 6.47
C ALA A 101 6.96 2.37 6.39
N MET A 102 6.19 3.08 5.54
CA MET A 102 4.76 2.78 5.33
C MET A 102 4.54 1.59 4.40
N VAL A 103 5.46 1.33 3.49
CA VAL A 103 5.33 0.22 2.52
C VAL A 103 5.88 -1.09 3.09
N GLU A 104 7.08 -1.06 3.67
CA GLU A 104 7.84 -2.24 4.09
C GLU A 104 7.88 -2.49 5.60
N GLY A 105 7.35 -1.57 6.39
CA GLY A 105 7.39 -1.69 7.85
C GLY A 105 6.76 -2.99 8.36
N GLU A 106 7.35 -3.56 9.38
CA GLU A 106 6.80 -4.73 10.08
C GLU A 106 6.48 -4.39 11.53
N LEU A 107 5.33 -4.88 12.00
CA LEU A 107 4.93 -4.71 13.38
C LEU A 107 5.76 -5.63 14.27
N MET A 108 6.41 -5.07 15.27
CA MET A 108 7.28 -5.80 16.15
C MET A 108 6.53 -6.30 17.38
N THR A 109 6.73 -7.58 17.72
CA THR A 109 6.09 -8.23 18.89
C THR A 109 7.05 -8.38 20.07
N GLY A 110 8.23 -7.79 20.02
CA GLY A 110 9.27 -7.93 21.03
C GLY A 110 9.75 -6.61 21.62
N THR A 111 10.56 -6.72 22.65
CA THR A 111 11.27 -5.59 23.26
C THR A 111 12.65 -5.49 22.65
N ILE A 112 12.97 -4.36 22.05
CA ILE A 112 14.33 -4.11 21.54
C ILE A 112 15.16 -3.48 22.67
N PRO A 113 16.33 -4.03 23.01
CA PRO A 113 17.28 -3.32 23.84
C PRO A 113 17.86 -2.14 23.07
N PHE A 114 17.53 -0.93 23.49
CA PHE A 114 18.10 0.29 22.97
C PHE A 114 19.42 0.56 23.68
N GLY A 115 20.54 0.32 23.01
CA GLY A 115 21.86 0.71 23.46
C GLY A 115 22.51 1.69 22.49
N GLY A 116 23.30 2.63 22.96
CA GLY A 116 24.04 3.57 22.14
C GLY A 116 23.38 4.92 21.97
N ASN A 117 23.51 5.53 20.78
CA ASN A 117 23.13 6.92 20.50
C ASN A 117 21.63 7.25 20.58
N PHE A 118 20.78 6.28 20.82
CA PHE A 118 19.31 6.45 20.79
C PHE A 118 18.65 6.56 22.16
N GLY A 119 19.40 6.42 23.24
CA GLY A 119 18.90 6.55 24.62
C GLY A 119 19.94 6.16 25.67
N PRO A 120 19.62 6.27 26.95
CA PRO A 120 20.54 5.86 28.00
C PRO A 120 20.94 4.40 27.85
N ALA A 121 22.21 4.08 28.02
CA ALA A 121 22.72 2.72 27.95
C ALA A 121 21.93 1.80 28.90
N GLY A 122 21.38 0.70 28.37
CA GLY A 122 20.58 -0.24 29.13
C GLY A 122 19.07 0.06 29.23
N ALA A 123 18.59 1.15 28.62
CA ALA A 123 17.17 1.41 28.54
C ALA A 123 16.51 0.47 27.52
N THR A 124 15.54 -0.32 27.96
CA THR A 124 14.67 -1.09 27.08
C THR A 124 13.46 -0.24 26.74
N GLN A 125 13.30 0.11 25.48
CA GLN A 125 12.10 0.79 25.01
C GLN A 125 11.22 -0.19 24.23
N ASN A 126 9.93 -0.11 24.50
CA ASN A 126 8.94 -0.95 23.83
C ASN A 126 8.59 -0.30 22.48
N ILE A 127 9.44 -0.49 21.49
CA ILE A 127 9.20 -0.02 20.14
C ILE A 127 8.45 -1.10 19.38
N LYS A 128 7.24 -0.78 18.94
CA LYS A 128 6.37 -1.74 18.28
C LYS A 128 6.54 -1.75 16.75
N GLY A 129 7.22 -0.77 16.18
CA GLY A 129 7.23 -0.57 14.74
C GLY A 129 5.84 -0.15 14.21
N THR A 130 5.70 -0.13 12.91
CA THR A 130 4.42 0.07 12.22
C THR A 130 4.24 -1.02 11.18
N GLU A 131 3.02 -1.52 11.05
CA GLU A 131 2.69 -2.46 9.99
C GLU A 131 2.57 -1.71 8.67
N GLY A 132 3.41 -2.04 7.72
CA GLY A 132 3.39 -1.50 6.37
C GLY A 132 2.42 -2.24 5.45
N LEU A 133 2.37 -1.78 4.20
CA LEU A 133 1.46 -2.32 3.20
C LEU A 133 1.71 -3.81 2.93
N PHE A 134 2.96 -4.18 2.70
CA PHE A 134 3.31 -5.56 2.34
C PHE A 134 3.03 -6.52 3.49
N ALA A 135 3.42 -6.17 4.70
CA ALA A 135 3.14 -6.98 5.89
C ALA A 135 1.62 -7.14 6.14
N ALA A 136 0.85 -6.09 5.95
CA ALA A 136 -0.61 -6.13 6.09
C ALA A 136 -1.28 -7.05 5.08
N ILE A 137 -0.81 -7.04 3.82
CA ILE A 137 -1.34 -7.92 2.78
C ILE A 137 -0.89 -9.36 3.02
N GLU A 138 0.36 -9.60 3.39
CA GLU A 138 0.84 -10.95 3.72
C GLU A 138 0.05 -11.59 4.85
N ALA A 139 -0.31 -10.81 5.86
CA ALA A 139 -1.04 -11.33 7.02
C ALA A 139 -2.54 -11.54 6.75
N ARG A 140 -3.18 -10.72 5.91
CA ARG A 140 -4.64 -10.63 5.81
C ARG A 140 -5.20 -10.50 4.40
N GLY A 141 -4.33 -10.25 3.40
CA GLY A 141 -4.71 -10.09 2.00
C GLY A 141 -4.51 -11.36 1.20
N ASN A 142 -4.48 -11.20 -0.10
CA ASN A 142 -4.22 -12.29 -1.04
C ASN A 142 -2.76 -12.21 -1.49
N VAL A 143 -2.02 -13.28 -1.32
CA VAL A 143 -0.64 -13.40 -1.79
C VAL A 143 -0.61 -14.36 -2.96
N TYR A 144 -0.10 -13.90 -4.08
CA TYR A 144 0.06 -14.68 -5.29
C TYR A 144 1.54 -14.78 -5.64
N SER A 145 2.05 -16.01 -5.75
CA SER A 145 3.44 -16.27 -6.10
C SER A 145 3.54 -16.93 -7.47
N GLY A 146 4.50 -16.48 -8.27
CA GLY A 146 4.79 -17.11 -9.55
C GLY A 146 3.96 -16.61 -10.73
N PHE A 147 3.50 -15.34 -10.71
CA PHE A 147 3.00 -14.70 -11.92
C PHE A 147 4.14 -14.56 -12.93
N ALA A 148 4.21 -15.51 -13.84
CA ALA A 148 5.13 -15.47 -14.95
C ALA A 148 4.36 -15.03 -16.18
N GLY A 149 4.67 -13.84 -16.68
CA GLY A 149 4.07 -13.31 -17.90
C GLY A 149 4.31 -14.20 -19.13
N ALA A 150 3.69 -13.84 -20.23
CA ALA A 150 3.95 -14.35 -21.58
C ALA A 150 3.81 -15.85 -21.80
N ALA A 151 2.72 -16.45 -21.37
CA ALA A 151 2.38 -17.75 -21.91
C ALA A 151 1.31 -17.64 -22.99
N ALA A 152 1.31 -18.59 -23.89
CA ALA A 152 0.32 -18.70 -24.96
C ALA A 152 -1.11 -18.62 -24.42
N PRO A 153 -2.09 -18.10 -25.20
CA PRO A 153 -3.48 -18.02 -24.81
C PRO A 153 -4.02 -19.36 -24.31
N GLY A 154 -4.53 -19.36 -23.09
CA GLY A 154 -5.13 -20.53 -22.47
C GLY A 154 -4.22 -21.36 -21.56
N SER A 155 -2.96 -20.99 -21.38
CA SER A 155 -2.07 -21.63 -20.40
C SER A 155 -1.18 -20.59 -19.69
N GLY A 156 -1.11 -20.61 -18.39
CA GLY A 156 -0.24 -19.75 -17.60
C GLY A 156 -0.87 -18.41 -17.22
N ALA A 157 -0.23 -17.31 -17.53
CA ALA A 157 -0.48 -15.97 -16.97
C ALA A 157 -1.95 -15.48 -17.00
N LEU A 158 -2.66 -15.72 -18.08
CA LEU A 158 -4.09 -15.33 -18.17
C LEU A 158 -4.97 -16.17 -17.25
N GLY A 159 -4.71 -17.48 -17.19
CA GLY A 159 -5.40 -18.39 -16.29
C GLY A 159 -5.16 -18.04 -14.83
N ASP A 160 -3.94 -17.69 -14.52
CA ASP A 160 -3.53 -17.25 -13.19
C ASP A 160 -4.18 -15.93 -12.80
N PHE A 161 -4.26 -14.99 -13.73
CA PHE A 161 -4.97 -13.73 -13.50
C PHE A 161 -6.48 -13.95 -13.30
N ASP A 162 -7.08 -14.84 -14.06
CA ASP A 162 -8.50 -15.23 -13.88
C ASP A 162 -8.74 -15.88 -12.52
N GLU A 163 -7.79 -16.64 -12.00
CA GLU A 163 -7.89 -17.20 -10.64
C GLU A 163 -7.86 -16.10 -9.57
N ILE A 164 -7.03 -15.06 -9.75
CA ILE A 164 -7.06 -13.89 -8.88
C ILE A 164 -8.44 -13.23 -8.89
N LEU A 165 -9.05 -13.04 -10.06
CA LEU A 165 -10.41 -12.49 -10.16
C LEU A 165 -11.44 -13.33 -9.41
N LYS A 166 -11.38 -14.66 -9.55
CA LYS A 166 -12.26 -15.57 -8.81
C LYS A 166 -12.07 -15.47 -7.29
N GLN A 167 -10.85 -15.25 -6.82
CA GLN A 167 -10.61 -15.02 -5.39
C GLN A 167 -11.17 -13.67 -4.94
N LEU A 168 -11.02 -12.62 -5.74
CA LEU A 168 -11.63 -11.33 -5.47
C LEU A 168 -13.15 -11.41 -5.40
N ASP A 169 -13.80 -12.12 -6.32
CA ASP A 169 -15.26 -12.34 -6.31
C ASP A 169 -15.74 -12.97 -4.99
N LYS A 170 -14.97 -13.90 -4.44
CA LYS A 170 -15.29 -14.50 -3.13
C LYS A 170 -15.21 -13.50 -1.97
N GLN A 171 -14.40 -12.46 -2.10
CA GLN A 171 -14.21 -11.43 -1.08
C GLN A 171 -15.21 -10.27 -1.19
N GLY A 172 -16.08 -10.28 -2.21
CA GLY A 172 -17.00 -9.17 -2.48
C GLY A 172 -16.24 -7.96 -3.01
N ALA A 173 -15.40 -8.15 -3.98
CA ALA A 173 -14.39 -7.23 -4.46
C ALA A 173 -14.92 -5.91 -5.02
N ILE A 174 -14.04 -4.95 -5.00
CA ILE A 174 -14.23 -3.62 -5.55
C ILE A 174 -13.84 -3.66 -7.02
N GLU A 175 -14.68 -3.09 -7.88
CA GLU A 175 -14.52 -3.19 -9.34
C GLU A 175 -13.30 -2.45 -9.88
N GLU A 176 -12.92 -1.32 -9.26
CA GLU A 176 -11.78 -0.50 -9.68
C GLU A 176 -10.53 -0.84 -8.86
N ASN A 177 -9.44 -1.19 -9.53
CA ASN A 177 -8.18 -1.57 -8.91
C ASN A 177 -6.99 -0.90 -9.58
N MET A 178 -6.00 -0.53 -8.76
CA MET A 178 -4.72 -0.01 -9.22
C MET A 178 -3.64 -1.07 -9.08
N LEU A 179 -2.88 -1.30 -10.14
CA LEU A 179 -1.74 -2.21 -10.20
C LEU A 179 -0.45 -1.39 -10.17
N PHE A 180 0.33 -1.59 -9.11
CA PHE A 180 1.68 -1.05 -8.99
C PHE A 180 2.65 -2.20 -9.19
N LEU A 181 3.33 -2.23 -10.32
CA LEU A 181 4.12 -3.38 -10.77
C LEU A 181 5.59 -3.02 -10.91
N SER A 182 6.46 -4.03 -10.78
CA SER A 182 7.84 -3.92 -11.23
C SER A 182 7.89 -3.78 -12.74
N ARG A 183 9.00 -3.29 -13.29
CA ARG A 183 9.18 -3.13 -14.74
C ARG A 183 8.99 -4.45 -15.47
N GLN A 184 9.58 -5.51 -14.96
CA GLN A 184 9.48 -6.83 -15.59
C GLN A 184 8.03 -7.33 -15.59
N THR A 185 7.36 -7.30 -14.44
CA THR A 185 5.97 -7.74 -14.36
C THR A 185 5.03 -6.86 -15.19
N ALA A 186 5.31 -5.55 -15.28
CA ALA A 186 4.53 -4.66 -16.14
C ALA A 186 4.65 -5.03 -17.62
N LEU A 187 5.86 -5.39 -18.09
CA LEU A 187 6.08 -5.88 -19.46
C LEU A 187 5.43 -7.25 -19.68
N ASP A 188 5.50 -8.14 -18.69
CA ASP A 188 4.86 -9.43 -18.76
C ASP A 188 3.32 -9.32 -18.88
N PHE A 189 2.72 -8.34 -18.20
CA PHE A 189 1.30 -8.01 -18.39
C PHE A 189 1.00 -7.49 -19.80
N ASP A 190 1.85 -6.64 -20.34
CA ASP A 190 1.69 -6.14 -21.71
C ASP A 190 1.79 -7.27 -22.74
N ASP A 191 2.75 -8.16 -22.58
CA ASP A 191 2.92 -9.33 -23.43
C ASP A 191 1.74 -10.30 -23.32
N MET A 192 1.21 -10.52 -22.11
CA MET A 192 0.01 -11.31 -21.86
C MET A 192 -1.20 -10.73 -22.61
N LEU A 193 -1.43 -9.43 -22.52
CA LEU A 193 -2.55 -8.76 -23.19
C LEU A 193 -2.37 -8.76 -24.70
N ALA A 194 -1.14 -8.57 -25.20
CA ALA A 194 -0.82 -8.64 -26.63
C ALA A 194 -1.02 -10.07 -27.18
N ALA A 195 -0.61 -11.10 -26.44
CA ALA A 195 -0.79 -12.49 -26.83
C ALA A 195 -2.27 -12.86 -26.95
N VAL A 196 -3.11 -12.40 -26.01
CA VAL A 196 -4.56 -12.59 -26.08
C VAL A 196 -5.15 -11.92 -27.31
N ASN A 197 -4.74 -10.68 -27.60
CA ASN A 197 -5.23 -9.95 -28.77
C ASN A 197 -4.76 -10.61 -30.09
N GLY A 198 -3.51 -11.07 -30.17
CA GLY A 198 -2.96 -11.77 -31.33
C GLY A 198 -3.63 -13.11 -31.62
N ALA A 199 -4.00 -13.89 -30.62
CA ALA A 199 -4.67 -15.17 -30.79
C ALA A 199 -6.12 -15.03 -31.30
N TYR A 200 -6.79 -13.96 -30.92
CA TYR A 200 -8.16 -13.68 -31.38
C TYR A 200 -8.19 -12.95 -32.72
N ALA A 201 -7.13 -12.25 -33.11
CA ALA A 201 -7.04 -11.55 -34.39
C ALA A 201 -7.04 -12.49 -35.62
N SER A 202 -6.67 -13.76 -35.44
CA SER A 202 -6.72 -14.76 -36.51
C SER A 202 -8.10 -15.34 -36.84
N THR A 203 -9.13 -15.07 -36.00
CA THR A 203 -10.43 -15.76 -36.14
C THR A 203 -11.66 -14.85 -36.05
N GLN A 204 -11.56 -13.59 -35.98
CA GLN A 204 -12.57 -12.52 -35.93
C GLN A 204 -12.27 -11.51 -34.82
N SER A 205 -12.25 -10.23 -35.20
CA SER A 205 -12.01 -9.08 -34.38
C SER A 205 -12.88 -9.04 -33.11
N ALA A 206 -12.38 -9.62 -32.02
CA ALA A 206 -12.86 -9.31 -30.72
C ALA A 206 -11.97 -8.20 -30.16
N SER A 207 -12.38 -6.98 -30.37
CA SER A 207 -11.87 -5.83 -29.64
C SER A 207 -12.20 -6.03 -28.18
N TYR A 208 -11.27 -6.54 -27.40
CA TYR A 208 -11.36 -6.35 -25.94
C TYR A 208 -11.30 -4.83 -25.71
N GLY A 209 -12.26 -4.31 -24.96
CA GLY A 209 -12.39 -2.88 -24.70
C GLY A 209 -11.17 -2.30 -24.01
N LEU A 210 -10.14 -2.09 -24.80
CA LEU A 210 -9.14 -1.09 -24.53
C LEU A 210 -9.91 0.22 -24.50
N PHE A 211 -9.77 0.98 -23.46
CA PHE A 211 -10.39 2.29 -23.36
C PHE A 211 -10.17 3.00 -24.67
N ASP A 212 -11.28 3.44 -25.24
CA ASP A 212 -11.39 4.05 -26.56
C ASP A 212 -10.52 5.32 -26.61
N ASN A 213 -9.27 5.14 -26.92
CA ASN A 213 -8.34 6.22 -27.14
C ASN A 213 -7.63 5.95 -28.46
N GLU A 214 -8.04 6.75 -29.44
CA GLU A 214 -7.73 6.66 -30.85
C GLU A 214 -6.26 6.40 -31.17
N ALA A 215 -6.03 5.86 -32.34
CA ALA A 215 -4.83 5.80 -33.20
C ALA A 215 -3.41 6.12 -32.61
N GLU A 216 -3.28 7.00 -31.63
CA GLU A 216 -2.02 7.28 -30.92
C GLU A 216 -1.58 6.14 -30.00
N MET A 217 -2.50 5.31 -29.50
CA MET A 217 -2.15 4.16 -28.66
C MET A 217 -1.52 2.99 -29.43
N ALA A 218 -1.69 2.93 -30.74
CA ALA A 218 -1.04 1.92 -31.58
C ALA A 218 0.49 2.12 -31.68
N LEU A 219 1.00 3.28 -31.29
CA LEU A 219 2.43 3.60 -31.27
C LEU A 219 3.07 3.47 -29.88
N ASN A 220 2.28 3.41 -28.82
CA ASN A 220 2.77 3.18 -27.47
C ASN A 220 2.57 1.71 -27.08
N PHE A 221 3.65 0.96 -26.99
CA PHE A 221 3.67 -0.43 -26.53
C PHE A 221 3.41 -0.59 -25.03
N GLY A 222 2.70 0.32 -24.41
CA GLY A 222 2.39 0.25 -22.97
C GLY A 222 0.92 0.57 -22.71
N PHE A 223 0.20 -0.36 -22.11
CA PHE A 223 -1.19 -0.16 -21.68
C PHE A 223 -1.23 0.46 -20.29
N SER A 224 -1.95 1.57 -20.12
CA SER A 224 -2.14 2.23 -18.83
C SER A 224 -3.34 1.69 -18.07
N GLY A 225 -4.25 0.98 -18.72
CA GLY A 225 -5.42 0.37 -18.10
C GLY A 225 -6.07 -0.66 -19.02
N PHE A 226 -6.75 -1.62 -18.41
CA PHE A 226 -7.52 -2.64 -19.12
C PHE A 226 -8.72 -3.07 -18.27
N ARG A 227 -9.72 -3.61 -18.94
CA ARG A 227 -10.91 -4.16 -18.32
C ARG A 227 -10.97 -5.66 -18.55
N ARG A 228 -11.26 -6.42 -17.48
CA ARG A 228 -11.54 -7.83 -17.59
C ARG A 228 -12.74 -8.21 -16.74
N GLY A 229 -13.79 -8.72 -17.41
CA GLY A 229 -15.07 -8.94 -16.75
C GLY A 229 -15.70 -7.63 -16.29
N SER A 230 -16.05 -7.54 -15.04
CA SER A 230 -16.57 -6.32 -14.39
C SER A 230 -15.49 -5.44 -13.78
N TYR A 231 -14.22 -5.89 -13.79
CA TYR A 231 -13.12 -5.24 -13.12
C TYR A 231 -12.34 -4.31 -14.05
N ASP A 232 -12.05 -3.11 -13.55
CA ASP A 232 -11.20 -2.13 -14.21
C ASP A 232 -9.83 -2.07 -13.49
N PHE A 233 -8.76 -2.20 -14.26
CA PHE A 233 -7.39 -2.20 -13.76
C PHE A 233 -6.61 -1.06 -14.36
N TYR A 234 -5.98 -0.26 -13.49
CA TYR A 234 -5.08 0.82 -13.88
C TYR A 234 -3.66 0.39 -13.55
N LYS A 235 -2.84 0.22 -14.58
CA LYS A 235 -1.46 -0.24 -14.46
C LYS A 235 -0.49 0.93 -14.34
N THR A 236 0.38 0.87 -13.36
CA THR A 236 1.46 1.84 -13.14
C THR A 236 2.76 1.11 -12.87
N ASP A 237 3.83 1.52 -13.54
CA ASP A 237 5.18 1.05 -13.26
C ASP A 237 5.72 1.72 -12.00
N TRP A 238 6.04 0.93 -11.00
CA TRP A 238 6.56 1.41 -9.74
C TRP A 238 8.07 1.21 -9.67
N LYS A 239 8.82 2.27 -9.99
CA LYS A 239 10.29 2.25 -10.07
C LYS A 239 10.97 1.75 -8.79
N TYR A 240 10.32 1.96 -7.66
CA TYR A 240 10.78 1.49 -6.36
C TYR A 240 10.99 -0.02 -6.30
N LEU A 241 10.17 -0.82 -7.00
CA LEU A 241 10.29 -2.27 -7.06
C LEU A 241 11.42 -2.76 -7.99
N ASN A 242 12.02 -1.89 -8.80
CA ASN A 242 13.03 -2.27 -9.79
C ASN A 242 14.46 -2.28 -9.24
N ASP A 243 14.70 -1.67 -8.08
CA ASP A 243 16.03 -1.56 -7.51
C ASP A 243 16.08 -2.15 -6.09
N ALA A 244 16.41 -3.42 -6.02
CA ALA A 244 16.57 -4.14 -4.75
C ALA A 244 17.83 -3.68 -3.98
N THR A 245 18.82 -3.09 -4.66
CA THR A 245 20.09 -2.70 -4.02
C THR A 245 19.97 -1.44 -3.17
N THR A 246 19.17 -0.48 -3.61
CA THR A 246 18.91 0.76 -2.86
C THR A 246 17.84 0.61 -1.80
N ARG A 247 16.97 -0.40 -1.92
CA ARG A 247 15.85 -0.61 -1.00
C ARG A 247 16.14 -1.56 0.16
N GLY A 248 17.12 -2.45 0.01
CA GLY A 248 17.42 -3.47 1.00
C GLY A 248 16.28 -4.48 1.24
N LEU A 249 15.40 -4.68 0.25
CA LEU A 249 14.32 -5.67 0.33
C LEU A 249 14.89 -7.09 0.32
N ASP A 250 14.59 -7.84 1.36
CA ASP A 250 14.88 -9.28 1.42
C ASP A 250 13.85 -10.11 0.64
N LYS A 251 12.70 -9.52 0.34
CA LYS A 251 11.59 -10.20 -0.32
C LYS A 251 11.49 -9.77 -1.78
N ALA A 252 11.45 -10.73 -2.68
CA ALA A 252 11.14 -10.48 -4.07
C ALA A 252 9.64 -10.14 -4.19
N ILE A 253 9.34 -8.87 -4.36
CA ILE A 253 7.98 -8.39 -4.58
C ILE A 253 7.92 -7.82 -5.99
N ASP A 254 7.05 -8.40 -6.81
CA ASP A 254 6.88 -8.04 -8.21
C ASP A 254 5.81 -6.98 -8.40
N GLY A 255 4.90 -6.85 -7.45
CA GLY A 255 3.89 -5.83 -7.51
C GLY A 255 2.83 -5.93 -6.42
N VAL A 256 1.94 -4.96 -6.41
CA VAL A 256 0.80 -4.91 -5.52
C VAL A 256 -0.43 -4.40 -6.24
N MET A 257 -1.57 -5.00 -5.97
CA MET A 257 -2.87 -4.51 -6.42
C MET A 257 -3.60 -3.91 -5.23
N ILE A 258 -4.06 -2.68 -5.42
CA ILE A 258 -4.73 -1.87 -4.41
C ILE A 258 -6.12 -1.51 -4.93
N PRO A 259 -7.20 -1.78 -4.17
CA PRO A 259 -8.53 -1.35 -4.57
C PRO A 259 -8.61 0.19 -4.60
N ALA A 260 -9.05 0.73 -5.72
CA ALA A 260 -9.29 2.15 -5.90
C ALA A 260 -10.72 2.45 -5.46
N GLY A 261 -10.88 3.17 -4.38
CA GLY A 261 -12.20 3.50 -3.88
C GLY A 261 -12.16 3.99 -2.45
N THR A 262 -13.33 4.25 -1.93
CA THR A 262 -13.48 4.78 -0.58
C THR A 262 -14.47 3.96 0.22
N SER A 263 -14.15 3.66 1.45
CA SER A 263 -15.10 3.14 2.42
C SER A 263 -15.76 4.29 3.19
N THR A 264 -17.04 4.13 3.52
CA THR A 264 -17.76 5.07 4.37
C THR A 264 -17.64 4.61 5.81
N VAL A 265 -17.04 5.43 6.66
CA VAL A 265 -16.90 5.18 8.09
C VAL A 265 -17.64 6.25 8.86
N TYR A 266 -18.48 5.85 9.81
CA TYR A 266 -19.12 6.79 10.72
C TYR A 266 -18.11 7.26 11.76
N ASP A 267 -17.88 8.56 11.81
CA ASP A 267 -17.02 9.18 12.82
C ASP A 267 -17.88 9.72 13.96
N GLN A 268 -17.70 9.15 15.15
CA GLN A 268 -18.47 9.55 16.34
C GLN A 268 -18.18 10.98 16.80
N MET A 269 -16.97 11.48 16.55
CA MET A 269 -16.59 12.85 16.94
C MET A 269 -17.19 13.91 16.02
N LEU A 270 -17.29 13.61 14.74
CA LEU A 270 -17.87 14.52 13.76
C LEU A 270 -19.37 14.31 13.52
N GLY A 271 -19.93 13.24 14.08
CA GLY A 271 -21.37 12.92 13.93
C GLY A 271 -21.82 12.68 12.49
N SER A 272 -20.89 12.38 11.60
CA SER A 272 -21.14 12.20 10.17
C SER A 272 -20.37 11.07 9.57
N ASN A 273 -20.84 10.55 8.42
CA ASN A 273 -20.12 9.57 7.63
C ASN A 273 -18.97 10.22 6.88
N ILE A 274 -17.77 9.74 7.10
CA ILE A 274 -16.57 10.17 6.39
C ILE A 274 -16.20 9.11 5.36
N ARG A 275 -15.97 9.54 4.13
CA ARG A 275 -15.39 8.69 3.09
C ARG A 275 -13.87 8.67 3.26
N ARG A 276 -13.29 7.48 3.37
CA ARG A 276 -11.85 7.28 3.47
C ARG A 276 -11.38 6.28 2.42
N PRO A 277 -10.24 6.52 1.75
CA PRO A 277 -9.62 5.52 0.90
C PRO A 277 -9.33 4.24 1.68
N PHE A 278 -9.37 3.09 1.02
CA PHE A 278 -9.04 1.81 1.64
C PHE A 278 -7.61 1.77 2.18
N LEU A 279 -6.70 2.48 1.50
CA LEU A 279 -5.33 2.70 1.95
C LEU A 279 -5.13 4.18 2.25
N HIS A 280 -4.79 4.51 3.49
CA HIS A 280 -4.51 5.88 3.88
C HIS A 280 -3.52 5.97 5.04
N VAL A 281 -2.85 7.11 5.15
CA VAL A 281 -1.92 7.38 6.26
C VAL A 281 -2.60 8.26 7.29
N ARG A 282 -2.45 7.90 8.56
CA ARG A 282 -2.87 8.74 9.69
C ARG A 282 -1.65 9.37 10.35
N TYR A 283 -1.81 10.61 10.72
CA TYR A 283 -0.81 11.40 11.41
C TYR A 283 -1.27 11.72 12.83
N ARG A 284 -0.32 11.86 13.74
CA ARG A 284 -0.61 12.36 15.07
C ARG A 284 -0.65 13.88 15.05
N ALA A 285 -1.77 14.44 15.46
CA ALA A 285 -1.97 15.87 15.56
C ALA A 285 -2.83 16.22 16.78
N SER A 286 -2.61 17.39 17.35
CA SER A 286 -3.46 18.02 18.36
C SER A 286 -3.79 19.45 17.90
N GLU A 287 -4.63 20.14 18.63
CA GLU A 287 -4.96 21.55 18.33
C GLU A 287 -3.73 22.47 18.31
N THR A 288 -2.70 22.12 19.07
CA THR A 288 -1.50 22.95 19.23
C THR A 288 -0.29 22.44 18.47
N GLU A 289 -0.28 21.16 18.06
CA GLU A 289 0.90 20.57 17.42
C GLU A 289 0.48 19.56 16.34
N ASP A 290 0.97 19.81 15.11
CA ASP A 290 0.87 18.90 13.99
C ASP A 290 2.20 18.16 13.80
N ARG A 291 2.17 16.83 13.89
CA ARG A 291 3.34 15.97 13.71
C ARG A 291 3.37 15.26 12.35
N ARG A 292 2.59 15.77 11.40
CA ARG A 292 2.57 15.23 10.03
C ARG A 292 3.95 15.38 9.35
N PHE A 293 4.49 16.58 9.40
CA PHE A 293 5.82 16.91 8.92
C PHE A 293 6.29 18.18 9.64
N LYS A 294 7.19 18.01 10.59
CA LYS A 294 7.71 19.10 11.40
C LYS A 294 9.17 19.34 11.04
N ALA A 295 9.51 20.57 10.73
CA ALA A 295 10.88 21.01 10.54
C ALA A 295 11.19 22.20 11.46
N TRP A 296 12.35 22.18 12.08
CA TRP A 296 12.81 23.29 12.93
C TRP A 296 14.32 23.33 12.97
N ILE A 297 14.87 24.50 13.27
CA ILE A 297 16.29 24.74 13.37
C ILE A 297 16.70 24.81 14.85
N THR A 298 17.82 24.18 15.18
CA THR A 298 18.46 24.24 16.49
C THR A 298 19.95 24.56 16.30
N GLY A 299 20.58 25.16 17.30
CA GLY A 299 22.02 25.51 17.26
C GLY A 299 22.28 26.89 17.82
N SER A 300 23.47 27.38 17.56
CA SER A 300 23.88 28.77 17.87
C SER A 300 24.06 29.63 16.61
N VAL A 301 23.90 29.03 15.43
CA VAL A 301 24.05 29.67 14.12
C VAL A 301 22.73 29.56 13.34
N GLY A 302 22.52 30.43 12.37
CA GLY A 302 21.31 30.42 11.53
C GLY A 302 20.08 31.03 12.19
N GLY A 303 20.25 31.84 13.27
CA GLY A 303 19.16 32.55 13.94
C GLY A 303 18.47 31.78 15.07
N ALA A 304 18.89 30.53 15.32
CA ALA A 304 18.35 29.72 16.41
C ALA A 304 19.39 29.59 17.54
N TYR A 305 19.25 30.38 18.60
CA TYR A 305 20.13 30.33 19.75
C TYR A 305 19.60 29.38 20.82
N THR A 306 19.62 28.07 20.53
CA THR A 306 19.06 27.05 21.43
C THR A 306 20.13 26.26 22.19
N THR A 307 21.36 26.25 21.73
CA THR A 307 22.50 25.57 22.37
C THR A 307 23.75 26.40 22.22
N ASP A 308 24.77 26.11 23.03
CA ASP A 308 26.11 26.68 22.98
C ASP A 308 27.03 26.02 21.94
N LEU A 309 26.55 24.96 21.28
CA LEU A 309 27.29 24.29 20.22
C LEU A 309 27.31 25.16 18.95
N ASP A 310 28.50 25.45 18.42
CA ASP A 310 28.68 26.25 17.20
C ASP A 310 28.28 25.46 15.95
N THR A 311 27.01 25.21 15.83
CA THR A 311 26.41 24.50 14.70
C THR A 311 25.00 25.02 14.38
N MET A 312 24.59 24.81 13.14
CA MET A 312 23.22 24.92 12.73
C MET A 312 22.69 23.50 12.38
N ARG A 313 21.63 23.11 13.01
CA ARG A 313 20.99 21.80 12.75
C ARG A 313 19.56 21.98 12.31
N VAL A 314 19.24 21.53 11.10
CA VAL A 314 17.88 21.44 10.59
C VAL A 314 17.33 20.06 10.94
N ASN A 315 16.27 20.02 11.71
CA ASN A 315 15.66 18.78 12.19
C ASN A 315 14.35 18.54 11.47
N PHE A 316 14.12 17.29 11.08
CA PHE A 316 12.87 16.80 10.51
C PHE A 316 12.26 15.76 11.42
N LEU A 317 10.94 15.78 11.56
CA LEU A 317 10.19 14.80 12.33
C LEU A 317 8.83 14.54 11.69
N SER A 318 8.42 13.27 11.69
CA SER A 318 7.07 12.86 11.37
C SER A 318 6.62 11.73 12.28
N GLU A 319 5.35 11.75 12.67
CA GLU A 319 4.70 10.66 13.41
C GLU A 319 3.46 10.21 12.63
N ARG A 320 3.49 8.98 12.14
CA ARG A 320 2.49 8.44 11.23
C ARG A 320 2.31 6.93 11.36
N CYS A 321 1.19 6.43 10.89
CA CYS A 321 0.95 5.01 10.68
C CYS A 321 0.12 4.78 9.43
N LEU A 322 0.29 3.62 8.82
CA LEU A 322 -0.54 3.17 7.72
C LEU A 322 -1.83 2.55 8.23
N VAL A 323 -2.91 2.79 7.54
CA VAL A 323 -4.20 2.13 7.76
C VAL A 323 -4.63 1.44 6.49
N THR A 324 -4.75 0.13 6.57
CA THR A 324 -5.23 -0.73 5.48
C THR A 324 -6.62 -1.24 5.88
N GLN A 325 -7.63 -0.85 5.13
CA GLN A 325 -9.01 -1.32 5.32
C GLN A 325 -9.33 -2.35 4.26
N ALA A 326 -10.09 -3.39 4.63
CA ALA A 326 -10.47 -4.47 3.72
C ALA A 326 -9.24 -5.10 3.02
N ALA A 327 -8.22 -5.48 3.79
CA ALA A 327 -6.98 -6.05 3.27
C ALA A 327 -7.19 -7.29 2.39
N ASN A 328 -8.30 -7.99 2.57
CA ASN A 328 -8.73 -9.12 1.75
C ASN A 328 -9.01 -8.77 0.27
N ASN A 329 -9.14 -7.50 -0.07
CA ASN A 329 -9.28 -7.03 -1.45
C ASN A 329 -7.94 -6.60 -2.08
N PHE A 330 -6.87 -6.66 -1.33
CA PHE A 330 -5.52 -6.38 -1.83
C PHE A 330 -4.84 -7.66 -2.29
N VAL A 331 -4.00 -7.54 -3.30
CA VAL A 331 -3.21 -8.66 -3.79
C VAL A 331 -1.74 -8.27 -3.83
N LEU A 332 -0.88 -9.13 -3.32
CA LEU A 332 0.56 -9.00 -3.39
C LEU A 332 1.12 -10.03 -4.37
N PHE A 333 1.85 -9.57 -5.37
CA PHE A 333 2.57 -10.42 -6.30
C PHE A 333 3.99 -10.64 -5.77
N LYS A 334 4.31 -11.89 -5.46
CA LYS A 334 5.66 -12.28 -5.06
C LYS A 334 6.38 -12.94 -6.22
N GLY A 335 7.66 -12.59 -6.40
CA GLY A 335 8.56 -13.30 -7.29
C GLY A 335 8.74 -14.76 -6.84
N ALA A 336 8.99 -15.62 -7.78
CA ALA A 336 9.21 -17.06 -7.54
C ALA A 336 10.55 -17.32 -6.85
#